data_db0b524b8d4282d8261110372d93448e
#
_entry.id   db0b524b8d4282d8261110372d93448e
#
_cell.length_a   1.000
_cell.length_b   1.000
_cell.length_c   1.000
_cell.angle_alpha   90.00
_cell.angle_beta   90.00
_cell.angle_gamma   90.00
#
_symmetry.space_group_name_H-M   'P 1'
#
loop_
_entity.id
_entity.type
_entity.pdbx_description
1 polymer ?
#
loop_
_entity_poly.entity_id
_entity_poly.type
_entity_poly.pdbx_seq_one_letter_code
_entity_poly.pdbx_strand_id
1 'polypeptide(L)'
;MKKRFLRDIAEIQTGPFGSQLHKEDYVDVGTPIVTVEHLGSRVFSEQNLPMVSEADKSRLSKYVLKKGDIVFSRVGSVDRCSFVDQKHDGWMFSGRCLRVRPNEEVDSLFLYYFFCLNATKEFVRSIAVGATMPSINTKLLGEVEVICPEIEEQRKIADILSKIDDKIEENQKINKVLPFCFLFFVINQRVTGIVTL
;
A
#
# COMPACT_ATOMS: atom_id res chain seq x y z
N MET A 1 9.43 10.37 23.94
CA MET A 1 9.11 10.33 22.50
C MET A 1 10.00 11.32 21.78
N LYS A 2 10.73 10.87 20.76
CA LYS A 2 11.62 11.73 19.94
C LYS A 2 10.92 12.08 18.64
N LYS A 3 11.00 13.33 18.21
CA LYS A 3 10.59 13.74 16.86
C LYS A 3 11.76 13.55 15.91
N ARG A 4 11.52 12.94 14.76
CA ARG A 4 12.51 12.69 13.71
C ARG A 4 11.90 13.00 12.35
N PHE A 5 12.66 13.57 11.45
CA PHE A 5 12.21 13.71 10.08
C PHE A 5 12.26 12.37 9.35
N LEU A 6 11.30 12.14 8.47
CA LEU A 6 11.22 10.88 7.71
C LEU A 6 12.52 10.61 6.93
N ARG A 7 13.16 11.63 6.38
CA ARG A 7 14.45 11.51 5.68
C ARG A 7 15.58 10.96 6.53
N ASP A 8 15.49 11.08 7.87
CA ASP A 8 16.53 10.62 8.80
C ASP A 8 16.33 9.16 9.23
N ILE A 9 15.14 8.62 9.01
CA ILE A 9 14.72 7.29 9.48
C ILE A 9 14.28 6.34 8.36
N ALA A 10 14.26 6.83 7.11
CA ALA A 10 13.85 6.01 5.96
C ALA A 10 14.54 6.47 4.67
N GLU A 11 14.81 5.53 3.79
CA GLU A 11 15.13 5.79 2.39
C GLU A 11 13.86 6.09 1.61
N ILE A 12 13.81 7.22 0.89
CA ILE A 12 12.67 7.60 0.07
C ILE A 12 13.10 7.61 -1.39
N GLN A 13 12.41 6.84 -2.22
CA GLN A 13 12.76 6.67 -3.64
C GLN A 13 11.53 6.83 -4.54
N THR A 14 11.72 7.58 -5.64
CA THR A 14 10.74 7.63 -6.74
C THR A 14 10.89 6.39 -7.62
N GLY A 15 9.77 5.84 -8.12
CA GLY A 15 9.78 4.72 -9.07
C GLY A 15 10.38 5.09 -10.43
N PRO A 16 10.58 4.10 -11.31
CA PRO A 16 11.13 4.31 -12.65
C PRO A 16 10.18 5.18 -13.48
N PHE A 17 10.76 6.16 -14.18
CA PHE A 17 9.96 7.07 -15.03
C PHE A 17 10.74 7.49 -16.28
N GLY A 18 10.04 8.09 -17.24
CA GLY A 18 10.62 8.54 -18.48
C GLY A 18 11.18 7.38 -19.31
N SER A 19 12.41 7.47 -19.75
CA SER A 19 13.09 6.47 -20.58
C SER A 19 13.44 5.16 -19.87
N GLN A 20 13.16 5.02 -18.57
CA GLN A 20 13.50 3.83 -17.82
C GLN A 20 12.46 2.70 -17.95
N LEU A 21 11.19 3.06 -18.08
CA LEU A 21 10.10 2.13 -18.26
C LEU A 21 8.97 2.83 -19.03
N HIS A 22 8.66 2.32 -20.20
CA HIS A 22 7.57 2.80 -21.06
C HIS A 22 6.34 1.90 -20.96
N LYS A 23 5.21 2.35 -21.46
CA LYS A 23 3.98 1.57 -21.50
C LYS A 23 4.11 0.31 -22.37
N GLU A 24 4.97 0.38 -23.35
CA GLU A 24 5.26 -0.71 -24.32
C GLU A 24 6.11 -1.84 -23.70
N ASP A 25 6.77 -1.56 -22.55
CA ASP A 25 7.58 -2.55 -21.82
C ASP A 25 6.72 -3.47 -20.94
N TYR A 26 5.39 -3.19 -20.85
CA TYR A 26 4.49 -4.03 -20.09
C TYR A 26 4.15 -5.31 -20.85
N VAL A 27 4.11 -6.41 -20.10
CA VAL A 27 3.86 -7.76 -20.59
C VAL A 27 2.64 -8.38 -19.90
N ASP A 28 2.05 -9.42 -20.52
CA ASP A 28 0.89 -10.11 -19.93
C ASP A 28 1.26 -11.02 -18.75
N VAL A 29 2.50 -11.49 -18.69
CA VAL A 29 2.98 -12.37 -17.61
C VAL A 29 4.38 -11.92 -17.17
N GLY A 30 4.54 -11.69 -15.87
CA GLY A 30 5.81 -11.22 -15.32
C GLY A 30 5.70 -10.76 -13.88
N THR A 31 6.59 -9.84 -13.49
CA THR A 31 6.55 -9.23 -12.15
C THR A 31 5.55 -8.06 -12.11
N PRO A 32 4.59 -8.05 -11.16
CA PRO A 32 3.61 -6.97 -11.03
C PRO A 32 4.23 -5.64 -10.65
N ILE A 33 3.66 -4.55 -11.19
CA ILE A 33 4.00 -3.16 -10.85
C ILE A 33 2.83 -2.48 -10.16
N VAL A 34 3.07 -1.97 -8.96
CA VAL A 34 2.09 -1.16 -8.22
C VAL A 34 2.03 0.24 -8.82
N THR A 35 0.81 0.69 -9.14
CA THR A 35 0.50 2.06 -9.56
C THR A 35 -0.35 2.76 -8.51
N VAL A 36 -0.65 4.04 -8.68
CA VAL A 36 -1.47 4.82 -7.73
C VAL A 36 -2.88 4.25 -7.53
N GLU A 37 -3.40 3.50 -8.49
CA GLU A 37 -4.73 2.89 -8.43
C GLU A 37 -4.81 1.75 -7.41
N HIS A 38 -3.68 1.11 -7.14
CA HIS A 38 -3.58 -0.05 -6.26
C HIS A 38 -3.36 0.33 -4.79
N LEU A 39 -3.19 1.64 -4.49
CA LEU A 39 -2.92 2.17 -3.16
C LEU A 39 -4.19 2.58 -2.41
N GLY A 40 -4.10 2.65 -1.08
CA GLY A 40 -5.12 3.24 -0.21
C GLY A 40 -5.80 2.28 0.75
N SER A 41 -5.49 0.99 0.67
CA SER A 41 -5.76 -0.02 1.70
C SER A 41 -4.44 -0.46 2.34
N ARG A 42 -4.51 -1.24 3.44
CA ARG A 42 -3.30 -1.76 4.09
C ARG A 42 -2.39 -2.47 3.09
N VAL A 43 -2.94 -3.36 2.30
CA VAL A 43 -2.24 -4.04 1.20
C VAL A 43 -2.70 -3.52 -0.16
N PHE A 44 -1.99 -3.87 -1.22
CA PHE A 44 -2.33 -3.44 -2.57
C PHE A 44 -3.62 -4.10 -3.09
N SER A 45 -4.38 -3.35 -3.89
CA SER A 45 -5.38 -3.95 -4.77
C SER A 45 -4.68 -4.71 -5.89
N GLU A 46 -5.12 -5.93 -6.19
CA GLU A 46 -4.49 -6.78 -7.21
C GLU A 46 -5.23 -6.78 -8.54
N GLN A 47 -6.15 -5.85 -8.74
CA GLN A 47 -6.92 -5.74 -9.98
C GLN A 47 -6.13 -4.99 -11.05
N ASN A 48 -6.08 -5.54 -12.27
CA ASN A 48 -5.49 -4.89 -13.44
C ASN A 48 -4.03 -4.43 -13.23
N LEU A 49 -3.22 -5.23 -12.54
CA LEU A 49 -1.81 -4.94 -12.33
C LEU A 49 -1.03 -5.02 -13.64
N PRO A 50 -0.36 -3.95 -14.08
CA PRO A 50 0.62 -4.05 -15.14
C PRO A 50 1.81 -4.92 -14.68
N MET A 51 2.42 -5.63 -15.62
CA MET A 51 3.55 -6.50 -15.33
C MET A 51 4.74 -6.18 -16.22
N VAL A 52 5.94 -6.46 -15.74
CA VAL A 52 7.18 -6.33 -16.50
C VAL A 52 7.91 -7.66 -16.60
N SER A 53 8.75 -7.79 -17.64
CA SER A 53 9.59 -8.96 -17.83
C SER A 53 10.62 -9.12 -16.70
N GLU A 54 11.10 -10.33 -16.48
CA GLU A 54 12.21 -10.57 -15.52
C GLU A 54 13.51 -9.87 -15.95
N ALA A 55 13.70 -9.64 -17.25
CA ALA A 55 14.83 -8.86 -17.77
C ALA A 55 14.74 -7.40 -17.34
N ASP A 56 13.55 -6.78 -17.44
CA ASP A 56 13.33 -5.42 -16.98
C ASP A 56 13.40 -5.30 -15.47
N LYS A 57 12.86 -6.27 -14.74
CA LYS A 57 13.01 -6.34 -13.28
C LYS A 57 14.48 -6.37 -12.88
N SER A 58 15.29 -7.19 -13.53
CA SER A 58 16.73 -7.28 -13.26
C SER A 58 17.44 -5.97 -13.55
N ARG A 59 17.15 -5.34 -14.69
CA ARG A 59 17.68 -4.02 -15.10
C ARG A 59 17.26 -2.93 -14.12
N LEU A 60 16.07 -2.99 -13.57
CA LEU A 60 15.45 -2.02 -12.68
C LEU A 60 15.45 -2.49 -11.21
N SER A 61 16.38 -3.35 -10.82
CA SER A 61 16.42 -4.01 -9.50
C SER A 61 16.35 -3.07 -8.30
N LYS A 62 16.83 -1.82 -8.43
CA LYS A 62 16.71 -0.79 -7.39
C LYS A 62 15.26 -0.39 -7.07
N TYR A 63 14.32 -0.68 -7.97
CA TYR A 63 12.89 -0.40 -7.81
C TYR A 63 12.07 -1.60 -7.35
N VAL A 64 12.74 -2.67 -6.97
CA VAL A 64 12.09 -3.84 -6.38
C VAL A 64 11.70 -3.53 -4.94
N LEU A 65 10.44 -3.81 -4.63
CA LEU A 65 9.86 -3.68 -3.30
C LEU A 65 10.33 -4.82 -2.41
N LYS A 66 10.48 -4.53 -1.14
CA LYS A 66 10.77 -5.50 -0.09
C LYS A 66 9.66 -5.46 0.96
N LYS A 67 9.40 -6.60 1.58
CA LYS A 67 8.55 -6.64 2.78
C LYS A 67 8.96 -5.53 3.77
N GLY A 68 7.99 -4.79 4.25
CA GLY A 68 8.21 -3.65 5.15
C GLY A 68 8.37 -2.30 4.45
N ASP A 69 8.48 -2.25 3.14
CA ASP A 69 8.37 -0.99 2.40
C ASP A 69 6.96 -0.40 2.52
N ILE A 70 6.85 0.90 2.41
CA ILE A 70 5.57 1.62 2.31
C ILE A 70 5.57 2.37 0.98
N VAL A 71 4.51 2.19 0.20
CA VAL A 71 4.39 2.83 -1.12
C VAL A 71 3.34 3.93 -1.05
N PHE A 72 3.73 5.14 -1.44
CA PHE A 72 2.89 6.34 -1.50
C PHE A 72 2.50 6.69 -2.93
N SER A 73 1.32 7.27 -3.08
CA SER A 73 0.96 7.98 -4.29
C SER A 73 1.78 9.28 -4.39
N ARG A 74 2.46 9.46 -5.52
CA ARG A 74 3.23 10.68 -5.80
C ARG A 74 2.38 11.80 -6.39
N VAL A 75 1.25 11.47 -7.01
CA VAL A 75 0.38 12.41 -7.75
C VAL A 75 -1.10 12.16 -7.44
N GLY A 76 -1.90 13.21 -7.46
CA GLY A 76 -3.32 13.15 -7.13
C GLY A 76 -3.56 12.99 -5.64
N SER A 77 -4.05 11.86 -5.18
CA SER A 77 -4.27 11.56 -3.76
C SER A 77 -2.95 11.22 -3.07
N VAL A 78 -2.09 12.20 -2.87
CA VAL A 78 -0.70 12.06 -2.35
C VAL A 78 -0.61 11.50 -0.93
N ASP A 79 -1.70 11.52 -0.18
CA ASP A 79 -1.82 10.98 1.18
C ASP A 79 -2.18 9.48 1.21
N ARG A 80 -2.40 8.85 0.04
CA ARG A 80 -2.66 7.41 -0.05
C ARG A 80 -1.37 6.64 0.00
N CYS A 81 -1.32 5.66 0.88
CA CYS A 81 -0.20 4.71 0.97
C CYS A 81 -0.70 3.29 1.24
N SER A 82 0.16 2.32 0.98
CA SER A 82 -0.05 0.91 1.32
C SER A 82 1.25 0.28 1.79
N PHE A 83 1.13 -0.77 2.58
CA PHE A 83 2.22 -1.53 3.17
C PHE A 83 2.58 -2.73 2.28
N VAL A 84 3.86 -3.00 2.14
CA VAL A 84 4.36 -4.19 1.42
C VAL A 84 4.47 -5.35 2.39
N ASP A 85 3.54 -6.30 2.30
CA ASP A 85 3.56 -7.52 3.08
C ASP A 85 4.42 -8.61 2.43
N GLN A 86 4.44 -9.81 2.99
CA GLN A 86 5.21 -10.95 2.47
C GLN A 86 4.76 -11.38 1.06
N LYS A 87 3.49 -11.25 0.72
CA LYS A 87 2.94 -11.65 -0.58
C LYS A 87 3.45 -10.75 -1.70
N HIS A 88 3.66 -9.48 -1.41
CA HIS A 88 4.05 -8.45 -2.38
C HIS A 88 5.56 -8.17 -2.38
N ASP A 89 6.34 -8.99 -1.65
CA ASP A 89 7.79 -8.95 -1.70
C ASP A 89 8.29 -9.29 -3.11
N GLY A 90 9.23 -8.53 -3.64
CA GLY A 90 9.73 -8.71 -4.99
C GLY A 90 8.91 -8.05 -6.12
N TRP A 91 7.78 -7.42 -5.82
CA TRP A 91 7.04 -6.59 -6.77
C TRP A 91 7.79 -5.30 -7.09
N MET A 92 7.28 -4.53 -8.03
CA MET A 92 7.84 -3.23 -8.39
C MET A 92 6.80 -2.12 -8.19
N PHE A 93 7.21 -0.86 -8.30
CA PHE A 93 6.31 0.31 -8.21
C PHE A 93 6.60 1.29 -9.35
N SER A 94 5.56 1.99 -9.79
CA SER A 94 5.62 2.88 -10.95
C SER A 94 6.23 4.24 -10.60
N GLY A 95 6.64 5.01 -11.61
CA GLY A 95 7.16 6.37 -11.48
C GLY A 95 6.16 7.40 -10.89
N ARG A 96 4.88 7.02 -10.77
CA ARG A 96 3.86 7.80 -10.08
C ARG A 96 3.75 7.49 -8.59
N CYS A 97 4.62 6.64 -8.08
CA CYS A 97 4.68 6.23 -6.69
C CYS A 97 6.04 6.60 -6.06
N LEU A 98 6.06 6.71 -4.74
CA LEU A 98 7.24 6.83 -3.90
C LEU A 98 7.31 5.61 -3.00
N ARG A 99 8.50 5.02 -2.85
CA ARG A 99 8.79 4.00 -1.84
C ARG A 99 9.41 4.66 -0.63
N VAL A 100 8.94 4.33 0.54
CA VAL A 100 9.56 4.63 1.83
C VAL A 100 10.03 3.32 2.42
N ARG A 101 11.34 3.17 2.66
CA ARG A 101 11.97 2.01 3.29
C ARG A 101 12.55 2.44 4.62
N PRO A 102 11.91 2.10 5.75
CA PRO A 102 12.42 2.42 7.07
C PRO A 102 13.77 1.78 7.32
N ASN A 103 14.61 2.44 8.12
CA ASN A 103 15.82 1.84 8.68
C ASN A 103 15.49 0.99 9.93
N GLU A 104 16.51 0.37 10.54
CA GLU A 104 16.34 -0.54 11.68
C GLU A 104 15.84 0.14 12.98
N GLU A 105 15.87 1.46 13.05
CA GLU A 105 15.44 2.24 14.23
C GLU A 105 13.91 2.42 14.30
N VAL A 106 13.21 2.10 13.21
CA VAL A 106 11.75 2.30 13.11
C VAL A 106 11.06 1.04 12.62
N ASP A 107 10.08 0.59 13.36
CA ASP A 107 9.22 -0.51 12.92
C ASP A 107 8.39 -0.09 11.71
N SER A 108 8.47 -0.86 10.63
CA SER A 108 7.86 -0.52 9.35
C SER A 108 6.33 -0.48 9.40
N LEU A 109 5.72 -1.36 10.18
CA LEU A 109 4.28 -1.42 10.30
C LEU A 109 3.75 -0.30 11.22
N PHE A 110 4.50 0.05 12.28
CA PHE A 110 4.24 1.25 13.05
C PHE A 110 4.28 2.51 12.19
N LEU A 111 5.31 2.66 11.35
CA LEU A 111 5.43 3.81 10.45
C LEU A 111 4.27 3.88 9.45
N TYR A 112 3.82 2.73 8.92
CA TYR A 112 2.63 2.68 8.08
C TYR A 112 1.41 3.21 8.82
N TYR A 113 1.14 2.77 10.05
CA TYR A 113 0.02 3.25 10.84
C TYR A 113 0.14 4.73 11.20
N PHE A 114 1.36 5.22 11.43
CA PHE A 114 1.59 6.66 11.61
C PHE A 114 1.13 7.46 10.38
N PHE A 115 1.39 6.96 9.16
CA PHE A 115 0.91 7.60 7.94
C PHE A 115 -0.62 7.48 7.73
N CYS A 116 -1.27 6.54 8.40
CA CYS A 116 -2.73 6.41 8.37
C CYS A 116 -3.44 7.45 9.24
N LEU A 117 -2.75 8.12 10.16
CA LEU A 117 -3.32 9.18 11.02
C LEU A 117 -3.82 10.35 10.18
N ASN A 118 -5.01 10.87 10.51
CA ASN A 118 -5.60 12.00 9.80
C ASN A 118 -4.68 13.24 9.80
N ALA A 119 -4.07 13.56 10.96
CA ALA A 119 -3.13 14.68 11.05
C ALA A 119 -1.93 14.53 10.10
N THR A 120 -1.37 13.32 9.97
CA THR A 120 -0.28 13.04 9.04
C THR A 120 -0.73 13.16 7.58
N LYS A 121 -1.91 12.63 7.25
CA LYS A 121 -2.50 12.76 5.91
C LYS A 121 -2.76 14.22 5.54
N GLU A 122 -3.29 15.01 6.46
CA GLU A 122 -3.50 16.45 6.26
C GLU A 122 -2.19 17.19 6.05
N PHE A 123 -1.16 16.87 6.84
CA PHE A 123 0.18 17.44 6.64
C PHE A 123 0.74 17.08 5.26
N VAL A 124 0.69 15.81 4.85
CA VAL A 124 1.16 15.38 3.53
C VAL A 124 0.43 16.11 2.41
N ARG A 125 -0.89 16.30 2.53
CA ARG A 125 -1.67 17.10 1.57
C ARG A 125 -1.26 18.57 1.56
N SER A 126 -0.96 19.16 2.71
CA SER A 126 -0.60 20.59 2.83
C SER A 126 0.76 20.93 2.20
N ILE A 127 1.70 19.99 2.19
CA ILE A 127 3.03 20.19 1.59
C ILE A 127 3.11 19.81 0.10
N ALA A 128 2.02 19.24 -0.45
CA ALA A 128 1.95 18.90 -1.87
C ALA A 128 1.91 20.16 -2.76
N VAL A 129 2.51 20.08 -3.94
CA VAL A 129 2.58 21.18 -4.92
C VAL A 129 1.69 20.87 -6.10
N GLY A 130 0.96 21.89 -6.57
CA GLY A 130 0.07 21.82 -7.74
C GLY A 130 -1.41 21.93 -7.35
N ALA A 131 -2.12 22.92 -7.92
CA ALA A 131 -3.51 23.19 -7.59
C ALA A 131 -4.47 22.17 -8.21
N THR A 132 -4.30 21.80 -9.46
CA THR A 132 -5.19 20.86 -10.18
C THR A 132 -4.84 19.41 -9.95
N MET A 133 -3.55 19.09 -9.90
CA MET A 133 -3.03 17.75 -9.63
C MET A 133 -1.92 17.85 -8.59
N PRO A 134 -2.26 17.74 -7.31
CA PRO A 134 -1.26 17.74 -6.26
C PRO A 134 -0.17 16.70 -6.51
N SER A 135 1.06 17.06 -6.26
CA SER A 135 2.21 16.14 -6.36
C SER A 135 3.16 16.32 -5.21
N ILE A 136 3.80 15.24 -4.81
CA ILE A 136 4.81 15.20 -3.76
C ILE A 136 6.09 14.54 -4.30
N ASN A 137 7.23 14.98 -3.84
CA ASN A 137 8.52 14.37 -4.19
C ASN A 137 9.22 13.83 -2.94
N THR A 138 10.37 13.21 -3.13
CA THR A 138 11.15 12.61 -2.03
C THR A 138 11.57 13.62 -0.98
N LYS A 139 11.91 14.86 -1.41
CA LYS A 139 12.32 15.93 -0.49
C LYS A 139 11.14 16.38 0.39
N LEU A 140 9.98 16.64 -0.21
CA LEU A 140 8.79 17.07 0.52
C LEU A 140 8.29 15.98 1.47
N LEU A 141 8.22 14.72 1.01
CA LEU A 141 7.82 13.62 1.89
C LEU A 141 8.81 13.42 3.04
N GLY A 142 10.10 13.68 2.80
CA GLY A 142 11.15 13.62 3.81
C GLY A 142 11.01 14.63 4.96
N GLU A 143 10.21 15.70 4.77
CA GLU A 143 9.93 16.71 5.80
C GLU A 143 8.84 16.29 6.80
N VAL A 144 8.20 15.13 6.62
CA VAL A 144 7.23 14.61 7.59
C VAL A 144 7.93 14.34 8.91
N GLU A 145 7.49 14.99 9.99
CA GLU A 145 7.95 14.72 11.35
C GLU A 145 7.24 13.50 11.92
N VAL A 146 8.01 12.46 12.22
CA VAL A 146 7.51 11.22 12.84
C VAL A 146 7.80 11.26 14.33
N ILE A 147 6.78 11.00 15.13
CA ILE A 147 6.92 10.86 16.59
C ILE A 147 7.28 9.40 16.86
N CYS A 148 8.55 9.15 17.20
CA CYS A 148 9.09 7.81 17.44
C CYS A 148 9.18 7.52 18.95
N PRO A 149 8.34 6.64 19.49
CA PRO A 149 8.60 6.00 20.78
C PRO A 149 9.82 5.06 20.69
N GLU A 150 10.17 4.40 21.78
CA GLU A 150 11.18 3.33 21.77
C GLU A 150 10.68 2.15 20.91
N ILE A 151 11.60 1.42 20.28
CA ILE A 151 11.27 0.39 19.27
C ILE A 151 10.30 -0.68 19.78
N GLU A 152 10.42 -1.06 21.05
CA GLU A 152 9.52 -2.04 21.68
C GLU A 152 8.07 -1.52 21.81
N GLU A 153 7.91 -0.22 22.02
CA GLU A 153 6.59 0.42 22.06
C GLU A 153 6.01 0.54 20.65
N GLN A 154 6.83 0.88 19.65
CA GLN A 154 6.42 0.88 18.25
C GLN A 154 5.86 -0.47 17.83
N ARG A 155 6.56 -1.56 18.15
CA ARG A 155 6.13 -2.94 17.85
C ARG A 155 4.82 -3.30 18.54
N LYS A 156 4.64 -2.92 19.81
CA LYS A 156 3.37 -3.16 20.53
C LYS A 156 2.20 -2.41 19.88
N ILE A 157 2.39 -1.15 19.50
CA ILE A 157 1.38 -0.36 18.80
C ILE A 157 1.03 -1.03 17.47
N ALA A 158 2.03 -1.39 16.67
CA ALA A 158 1.85 -2.05 15.39
C ALA A 158 1.11 -3.38 15.51
N ASP A 159 1.46 -4.20 16.50
CA ASP A 159 0.81 -5.50 16.77
C ASP A 159 -0.68 -5.35 17.12
N ILE A 160 -1.04 -4.38 17.95
CA ILE A 160 -2.43 -4.12 18.29
C ILE A 160 -3.22 -3.68 17.05
N LEU A 161 -2.70 -2.70 16.31
CA LEU A 161 -3.40 -2.14 15.15
C LEU A 161 -3.51 -3.16 14.01
N SER A 162 -2.48 -3.97 13.77
CA SER A 162 -2.54 -5.02 12.74
C SER A 162 -3.57 -6.09 13.05
N LYS A 163 -3.73 -6.50 14.31
CA LYS A 163 -4.78 -7.45 14.71
C LYS A 163 -6.19 -6.90 14.48
N ILE A 164 -6.38 -5.61 14.66
CA ILE A 164 -7.66 -4.94 14.36
C ILE A 164 -7.92 -4.96 12.85
N ASP A 165 -6.92 -4.59 12.04
CA ASP A 165 -7.03 -4.62 10.58
C ASP A 165 -7.26 -6.03 10.05
N ASP A 166 -6.56 -7.05 10.60
CA ASP A 166 -6.77 -8.46 10.24
C ASP A 166 -8.23 -8.86 10.48
N LYS A 167 -8.81 -8.43 11.60
CA LYS A 167 -10.22 -8.71 11.91
C LYS A 167 -11.19 -7.97 11.00
N ILE A 168 -10.87 -6.74 10.62
CA ILE A 168 -11.66 -5.97 9.64
C ILE A 168 -11.63 -6.68 8.28
N GLU A 169 -10.47 -7.12 7.80
CA GLU A 169 -10.32 -7.83 6.54
C GLU A 169 -11.05 -9.17 6.54
N GLU A 170 -10.97 -9.92 7.65
CA GLU A 170 -11.72 -11.18 7.83
C GLU A 170 -13.23 -10.94 7.73
N ASN A 171 -13.74 -9.96 8.46
CA ASN A 171 -15.16 -9.60 8.42
C ASN A 171 -15.61 -9.14 7.02
N GLN A 172 -14.77 -8.38 6.30
CA GLN A 172 -15.06 -7.99 4.91
C GLN A 172 -15.14 -9.20 3.97
N LYS A 173 -14.29 -10.21 4.14
CA LYS A 173 -14.35 -11.46 3.37
C LYS A 173 -15.65 -12.21 3.66
N ILE A 174 -16.03 -12.34 4.92
CA ILE A 174 -17.30 -12.97 5.35
C ILE A 174 -18.49 -12.23 4.73
N ASN A 175 -18.52 -10.90 4.83
CA ASN A 175 -19.60 -10.08 4.28
C ASN A 175 -19.75 -10.18 2.75
N LYS A 176 -18.67 -10.42 2.02
CA LYS A 176 -18.73 -10.67 0.57
C LYS A 176 -19.38 -12.01 0.23
N VAL A 177 -19.24 -13.02 1.08
CA VAL A 177 -19.76 -14.38 0.86
C VAL A 177 -21.22 -14.52 1.36
N LEU A 178 -21.59 -13.81 2.43
CA LEU A 178 -22.92 -13.90 3.06
C LEU A 178 -24.09 -13.73 2.09
N PRO A 179 -24.12 -12.75 1.16
CA PRO A 179 -25.22 -12.61 0.21
C PRO A 179 -25.41 -13.85 -0.67
N PHE A 180 -24.32 -14.51 -1.08
CA PHE A 180 -24.38 -15.75 -1.88
C PHE A 180 -24.91 -16.91 -1.07
N CYS A 181 -24.49 -17.07 0.18
CA CYS A 181 -25.00 -18.11 1.08
C CYS A 181 -26.49 -17.94 1.35
N PHE A 182 -26.94 -16.71 1.58
CA PHE A 182 -28.36 -16.42 1.80
C PHE A 182 -29.18 -16.69 0.54
N LEU A 183 -28.72 -16.29 -0.64
CA LEU A 183 -29.37 -16.56 -1.91
C LEU A 183 -29.47 -18.08 -2.18
N PHE A 184 -28.40 -18.81 -1.93
CA PHE A 184 -28.35 -20.27 -2.08
C PHE A 184 -29.32 -20.97 -1.13
N PHE A 185 -29.41 -20.50 0.12
CA PHE A 185 -30.35 -21.01 1.11
C PHE A 185 -31.82 -20.75 0.68
N VAL A 186 -32.12 -19.54 0.20
CA VAL A 186 -33.48 -19.19 -0.27
C VAL A 186 -33.87 -19.99 -1.51
N ILE A 187 -32.94 -20.19 -2.45
CA ILE A 187 -33.19 -21.02 -3.64
C ILE A 187 -33.45 -22.48 -3.25
N ASN A 188 -32.64 -23.07 -2.37
CA ASN A 188 -32.83 -24.44 -1.90
C ASN A 188 -34.15 -24.63 -1.14
N GLN A 189 -34.59 -23.68 -0.33
CA GLN A 189 -35.87 -23.72 0.36
C GLN A 189 -37.05 -23.70 -0.65
N ARG A 190 -36.94 -22.97 -1.75
CA ARG A 190 -37.94 -22.95 -2.80
C ARG A 190 -37.97 -24.25 -3.62
N VAL A 191 -36.80 -24.85 -3.88
CA VAL A 191 -36.70 -26.10 -4.62
C VAL A 191 -37.22 -27.29 -3.78
N THR A 192 -36.90 -27.32 -2.48
CA THR A 192 -37.40 -28.38 -1.57
C THR A 192 -38.89 -28.23 -1.23
N GLY A 193 -39.42 -27.00 -1.24
CA GLY A 193 -40.86 -26.74 -1.04
C GLY A 193 -41.76 -27.10 -2.23
N ILE A 194 -41.20 -27.41 -3.41
CA ILE A 194 -41.94 -27.85 -4.61
C ILE A 194 -42.10 -29.39 -4.64
N VAL A 195 -41.35 -30.11 -3.80
CA VAL A 195 -41.38 -31.59 -3.75
C VAL A 195 -42.35 -32.15 -2.67
N THR A 196 -43.05 -31.27 -1.93
CA THR A 196 -44.04 -31.65 -0.91
C THR A 196 -45.44 -31.10 -1.24
N LEU A 197 -45.95 -31.42 -2.43
CA LEU A 197 -47.37 -31.36 -2.81
C LEU A 197 -47.75 -32.62 -3.57
#